data_049ef72f602c82aeaed0e0817e45ff7f
#
_entry.id   049ef72f602c82aeaed0e0817e45ff7f
#
_cell.length_a   1.000
_cell.length_b   1.000
_cell.length_c   1.000
_cell.angle_alpha   90.00
_cell.angle_beta   90.00
_cell.angle_gamma   90.00
#
_symmetry.space_group_name_H-M   'P 1'
#
loop_
_entity.id
_entity.type
_entity.pdbx_description
1 polymer ?
#
loop_
_entity_poly.entity_id
_entity_poly.type
_entity_poly.pdbx_seq_one_letter_code
_entity_poly.pdbx_strand_id
1 'polypeptide(L)'
;MLESISPTSMTTADLLRGLVSIPSPSGAEAPAVEWLCRQMAALGYQAEPDGAGNAVGTRGEGPREIMLLGHIDTVPGEVPVQVVDGVLYGRGAVDAKGPLATFVVAGARAKLPPGVRLTVVGAVEEEVMSSRGARHLIATREAPDAVVIGEPSGWDGVVLGYRGSVALEYRVTVPMSHSAGPEATAAELAADFWYRLRTWCAEWSVGIDHAFHRVEPKLNALNSSSDGLYGEAVARIGLRLPPALSPEEAIAVATSLASEGGGTATVN
;
A
#
# COMPACT_ATOMS: atom_id res chain seq x y z
N MET A 1 -1.99 -31.31 -1.43
CA MET A 1 -3.45 -31.44 -1.17
C MET A 1 -3.73 -30.71 0.12
N LEU A 2 -4.46 -29.59 0.06
CA LEU A 2 -4.96 -28.91 1.25
C LEU A 2 -6.14 -29.74 1.78
N GLU A 3 -6.02 -30.28 2.97
CA GLU A 3 -7.12 -31.00 3.63
C GLU A 3 -8.34 -30.09 3.75
N SER A 4 -9.52 -30.61 3.45
CA SER A 4 -10.79 -29.88 3.59
C SER A 4 -11.11 -29.72 5.07
N ILE A 5 -10.86 -28.56 5.64
CA ILE A 5 -11.26 -28.21 7.01
C ILE A 5 -12.78 -28.02 7.03
N SER A 6 -13.47 -28.63 7.99
CA SER A 6 -14.93 -28.45 8.15
C SER A 6 -15.26 -26.97 8.39
N PRO A 7 -16.26 -26.39 7.70
CA PRO A 7 -16.59 -24.96 7.79
C PRO A 7 -16.85 -24.44 9.22
N THR A 8 -17.35 -25.29 10.10
CA THR A 8 -17.67 -24.97 11.50
C THR A 8 -16.45 -24.85 12.41
N SER A 9 -15.28 -25.33 11.99
CA SER A 9 -14.05 -25.35 12.80
C SER A 9 -12.94 -24.43 12.27
N MET A 10 -13.15 -23.76 11.13
CA MET A 10 -12.13 -22.88 10.54
C MET A 10 -11.74 -21.74 11.49
N THR A 11 -10.46 -21.68 11.82
CA THR A 11 -9.89 -20.57 12.60
C THR A 11 -9.39 -19.45 11.69
N THR A 12 -9.17 -18.26 12.26
CA THR A 12 -8.52 -17.17 11.51
C THR A 12 -7.14 -17.58 11.00
N ALA A 13 -6.37 -18.34 11.81
CA ALA A 13 -5.05 -18.82 11.42
C ALA A 13 -5.11 -19.79 10.22
N ASP A 14 -6.11 -20.68 10.16
CA ASP A 14 -6.29 -21.61 9.05
C ASP A 14 -6.64 -20.86 7.76
N LEU A 15 -7.58 -19.91 7.83
CA LEU A 15 -7.96 -19.08 6.70
C LEU A 15 -6.77 -18.23 6.22
N LEU A 16 -6.05 -17.61 7.15
CA LEU A 16 -4.87 -16.80 6.84
C LEU A 16 -3.79 -17.65 6.17
N ARG A 17 -3.46 -18.82 6.71
CA ARG A 17 -2.47 -19.71 6.12
C ARG A 17 -2.83 -20.10 4.69
N GLY A 18 -4.09 -20.44 4.43
CA GLY A 18 -4.58 -20.74 3.09
C GLY A 18 -4.45 -19.55 2.16
N LEU A 19 -4.86 -18.36 2.59
CA LEU A 19 -4.82 -17.14 1.78
C LEU A 19 -3.39 -16.68 1.47
N VAL A 20 -2.48 -16.75 2.45
CA VAL A 20 -1.05 -16.41 2.28
C VAL A 20 -0.33 -17.39 1.36
N SER A 21 -0.79 -18.65 1.31
CA SER A 21 -0.23 -19.67 0.42
C SER A 21 -0.55 -19.44 -1.07
N ILE A 22 -1.42 -18.48 -1.39
CA ILE A 22 -1.76 -18.12 -2.76
C ILE A 22 -1.12 -16.76 -3.07
N PRO A 23 -0.08 -16.71 -3.93
CA PRO A 23 0.50 -15.45 -4.37
C PRO A 23 -0.56 -14.56 -5.04
N SER A 24 -0.58 -13.29 -4.68
CA SER A 24 -1.52 -12.30 -5.23
C SER A 24 -0.87 -10.92 -5.38
N PRO A 25 0.24 -10.79 -6.13
CA PRO A 25 0.77 -9.46 -6.39
C PRO A 25 -0.27 -8.62 -7.14
N SER A 26 -0.24 -7.28 -6.93
CA SER A 26 -1.19 -6.35 -7.55
C SER A 26 -1.30 -6.58 -9.06
N GLY A 27 -2.52 -6.75 -9.55
CA GLY A 27 -2.86 -7.13 -10.92
C GLY A 27 -2.93 -8.64 -11.19
N ALA A 28 -2.61 -9.51 -10.23
CA ALA A 28 -2.67 -10.97 -10.36
C ALA A 28 -3.41 -11.66 -9.19
N GLU A 29 -4.43 -11.00 -8.64
CA GLU A 29 -5.13 -11.42 -7.43
C GLU A 29 -6.21 -12.50 -7.66
N ALA A 30 -6.64 -12.72 -8.91
CA ALA A 30 -7.80 -13.55 -9.23
C ALA A 30 -7.81 -14.93 -8.54
N PRO A 31 -6.71 -15.70 -8.48
CA PRO A 31 -6.70 -16.99 -7.78
C PRO A 31 -6.99 -16.87 -6.27
N ALA A 32 -6.47 -15.81 -5.62
CA ALA A 32 -6.71 -15.56 -4.20
C ALA A 32 -8.14 -15.09 -3.94
N VAL A 33 -8.68 -14.24 -4.82
CA VAL A 33 -10.07 -13.76 -4.78
C VAL A 33 -11.05 -14.92 -4.91
N GLU A 34 -10.90 -15.77 -5.92
CA GLU A 34 -11.75 -16.94 -6.11
C GLU A 34 -11.68 -17.92 -4.92
N TRP A 35 -10.48 -18.13 -4.41
CA TRP A 35 -10.32 -18.98 -3.23
C TRP A 35 -11.02 -18.38 -2.02
N LEU A 36 -10.84 -17.08 -1.76
CA LEU A 36 -11.46 -16.39 -0.62
C LEU A 36 -12.99 -16.38 -0.73
N CYS A 37 -13.56 -16.14 -1.91
CA CYS A 37 -15.00 -16.22 -2.13
C CYS A 37 -15.55 -17.60 -1.80
N ARG A 38 -14.85 -18.68 -2.21
CA ARG A 38 -15.24 -20.06 -1.81
C ARG A 38 -15.20 -20.27 -0.29
N GLN A 39 -14.18 -19.73 0.39
CA GLN A 39 -14.10 -19.84 1.85
C GLN A 39 -15.22 -19.04 2.53
N MET A 40 -15.49 -17.83 2.08
CA MET A 40 -16.59 -17.00 2.59
C MET A 40 -17.94 -17.71 2.38
N ALA A 41 -18.19 -18.28 1.20
CA ALA A 41 -19.41 -19.03 0.94
C ALA A 41 -19.57 -20.23 1.91
N ALA A 42 -18.48 -20.99 2.16
CA ALA A 42 -18.48 -22.08 3.13
C ALA A 42 -18.74 -21.60 4.58
N LEU A 43 -18.43 -20.35 4.90
CA LEU A 43 -18.68 -19.70 6.17
C LEU A 43 -20.07 -19.02 6.27
N GLY A 44 -20.90 -19.17 5.24
CA GLY A 44 -22.29 -18.67 5.23
C GLY A 44 -22.46 -17.25 4.71
N TYR A 45 -21.50 -16.73 3.94
CA TYR A 45 -21.68 -15.51 3.17
C TYR A 45 -22.29 -15.79 1.80
N GLN A 46 -23.03 -14.84 1.25
CA GLN A 46 -23.22 -14.73 -0.19
C GLN A 46 -21.96 -14.06 -0.74
N ALA A 47 -21.13 -14.80 -1.49
CA ALA A 47 -19.78 -14.35 -1.83
C ALA A 47 -19.46 -14.58 -3.30
N GLU A 48 -19.03 -13.51 -3.97
CA GLU A 48 -18.61 -13.50 -5.37
C GLU A 48 -17.62 -12.36 -5.64
N PRO A 49 -16.81 -12.45 -6.71
CA PRO A 49 -16.03 -11.32 -7.17
C PRO A 49 -16.95 -10.23 -7.74
N ASP A 50 -16.63 -8.95 -7.46
CA ASP A 50 -17.33 -7.82 -8.10
C ASP A 50 -16.74 -7.45 -9.47
N GLY A 51 -17.24 -6.37 -10.09
CA GLY A 51 -16.82 -5.91 -11.41
C GLY A 51 -15.35 -5.44 -11.49
N ALA A 52 -14.69 -5.15 -10.38
CA ALA A 52 -13.26 -4.87 -10.32
C ALA A 52 -12.43 -6.10 -9.97
N GLY A 53 -13.06 -7.20 -9.56
CA GLY A 53 -12.39 -8.40 -9.10
C GLY A 53 -12.11 -8.40 -7.59
N ASN A 54 -12.73 -7.51 -6.82
CA ASN A 54 -12.69 -7.60 -5.36
C ASN A 54 -13.40 -8.87 -4.88
N ALA A 55 -12.88 -9.52 -3.85
CA ALA A 55 -13.62 -10.56 -3.16
C ALA A 55 -14.69 -9.91 -2.26
N VAL A 56 -15.97 -10.09 -2.56
CA VAL A 56 -17.07 -9.50 -1.79
C VAL A 56 -17.92 -10.59 -1.17
N GLY A 57 -18.12 -10.54 0.14
CA GLY A 57 -18.98 -11.45 0.86
C GLY A 57 -19.99 -10.71 1.72
N THR A 58 -21.28 -11.05 1.64
CA THR A 58 -22.34 -10.40 2.41
C THR A 58 -23.08 -11.38 3.30
N ARG A 59 -23.52 -10.91 4.48
CA ARG A 59 -24.38 -11.64 5.44
C ARG A 59 -25.42 -10.71 6.05
N GLY A 60 -26.54 -11.26 6.44
CA GLY A 60 -27.67 -10.49 6.98
C GLY A 60 -28.39 -9.69 5.90
N GLU A 61 -29.51 -9.09 6.29
CA GLU A 61 -30.39 -8.33 5.39
C GLU A 61 -30.85 -7.05 6.09
N GLY A 62 -30.96 -5.98 5.33
CA GLY A 62 -31.52 -4.72 5.82
C GLY A 62 -30.85 -3.47 5.27
N PRO A 63 -31.40 -2.30 5.66
CA PRO A 63 -30.95 -1.02 5.11
C PRO A 63 -29.64 -0.53 5.70
N ARG A 64 -29.26 -0.98 6.92
CA ARG A 64 -28.00 -0.55 7.54
C ARG A 64 -26.86 -1.47 7.14
N GLU A 65 -25.80 -0.90 6.60
CA GLU A 65 -24.62 -1.64 6.16
C GLU A 65 -23.38 -1.31 7.01
N ILE A 66 -22.73 -2.37 7.50
CA ILE A 66 -21.39 -2.30 8.07
C ILE A 66 -20.45 -2.98 7.07
N MET A 67 -19.42 -2.27 6.62
CA MET A 67 -18.41 -2.80 5.73
C MET A 67 -17.09 -3.02 6.48
N LEU A 68 -16.52 -4.21 6.31
CA LEU A 68 -15.16 -4.56 6.74
C LEU A 68 -14.30 -4.65 5.47
N LEU A 69 -13.45 -3.66 5.27
CA LEU A 69 -12.65 -3.49 4.06
C LEU A 69 -11.17 -3.77 4.36
N GLY A 70 -10.61 -4.77 3.72
CA GLY A 70 -9.19 -5.04 3.68
C GLY A 70 -8.75 -5.18 2.23
N HIS A 71 -7.43 -5.39 1.98
CA HIS A 71 -6.94 -5.71 0.66
C HIS A 71 -6.40 -7.14 0.57
N ILE A 72 -6.39 -7.69 -0.64
CA ILE A 72 -6.00 -9.07 -0.90
C ILE A 72 -4.69 -9.15 -1.69
N ASP A 73 -4.33 -8.05 -2.34
CA ASP A 73 -3.07 -7.94 -3.07
C ASP A 73 -1.87 -7.74 -2.14
N THR A 74 -0.70 -7.91 -2.71
CA THR A 74 0.58 -7.74 -2.01
C THR A 74 1.59 -7.07 -2.93
N VAL A 75 2.57 -6.40 -2.35
CA VAL A 75 3.77 -6.02 -3.09
C VAL A 75 4.50 -7.25 -3.64
N PRO A 76 5.30 -7.10 -4.73
CA PRO A 76 6.08 -8.19 -5.31
C PRO A 76 7.09 -8.80 -4.33
N GLY A 77 7.54 -10.00 -4.65
CA GLY A 77 8.55 -10.75 -3.92
C GLY A 77 7.94 -11.85 -3.06
N GLU A 78 8.58 -13.00 -3.09
CA GLU A 78 8.13 -14.18 -2.36
C GLU A 78 8.74 -14.22 -0.96
N VAL A 79 7.91 -14.62 0.02
CA VAL A 79 8.34 -14.98 1.36
C VAL A 79 7.83 -16.39 1.60
N PRO A 80 8.70 -17.39 1.88
CA PRO A 80 8.26 -18.76 2.11
C PRO A 80 7.21 -18.84 3.20
N VAL A 81 6.11 -19.55 2.92
CA VAL A 81 5.04 -19.74 3.89
C VAL A 81 5.45 -20.81 4.89
N GLN A 82 5.62 -20.42 6.14
CA GLN A 82 6.04 -21.32 7.21
C GLN A 82 5.48 -20.87 8.55
N VAL A 83 5.34 -21.84 9.46
CA VAL A 83 5.01 -21.53 10.86
C VAL A 83 6.21 -21.91 11.72
N VAL A 84 6.76 -20.93 12.43
CA VAL A 84 7.90 -21.11 13.33
C VAL A 84 7.48 -20.56 14.70
N ASP A 85 7.57 -21.39 15.73
CA ASP A 85 7.22 -21.04 17.12
C ASP A 85 5.80 -20.42 17.25
N GLY A 86 4.84 -20.91 16.45
CA GLY A 86 3.47 -20.41 16.46
C GLY A 86 3.25 -19.12 15.65
N VAL A 87 4.28 -18.56 15.01
CA VAL A 87 4.22 -17.38 14.16
C VAL A 87 4.17 -17.79 12.69
N LEU A 88 3.14 -17.31 11.95
CA LEU A 88 3.01 -17.52 10.51
C LEU A 88 3.83 -16.47 9.74
N TYR A 89 4.74 -16.95 8.93
CA TYR A 89 5.50 -16.13 7.96
C TYR A 89 4.95 -16.36 6.56
N GLY A 90 4.97 -15.31 5.74
CA GLY A 90 4.55 -15.34 4.33
C GLY A 90 4.26 -13.93 3.81
N ARG A 91 4.33 -13.75 2.50
CA ARG A 91 4.00 -12.46 1.87
C ARG A 91 2.53 -12.11 2.13
N GLY A 92 2.27 -10.90 2.69
CA GLY A 92 0.92 -10.45 3.04
C GLY A 92 0.38 -10.99 4.37
N ALA A 93 1.16 -11.76 5.16
CA ALA A 93 0.69 -12.30 6.44
C ALA A 93 0.23 -11.21 7.43
N VAL A 94 0.84 -10.03 7.34
CA VAL A 94 0.51 -8.85 8.16
C VAL A 94 -0.22 -7.81 7.32
N ASP A 95 0.29 -7.51 6.14
CA ASP A 95 -0.18 -6.47 5.24
C ASP A 95 -0.71 -7.08 3.93
N ALA A 96 -2.09 -7.21 3.75
CA ALA A 96 -3.07 -7.12 4.82
C ALA A 96 -4.02 -8.34 4.83
N LYS A 97 -3.51 -9.54 4.41
CA LYS A 97 -4.30 -10.79 4.46
C LYS A 97 -4.66 -11.20 5.88
N GLY A 98 -3.85 -10.80 6.89
CA GLY A 98 -4.12 -11.03 8.31
C GLY A 98 -5.39 -10.34 8.79
N PRO A 99 -5.50 -9.01 8.69
CA PRO A 99 -6.73 -8.27 8.96
C PRO A 99 -7.92 -8.80 8.16
N LEU A 100 -7.76 -9.06 6.86
CA LEU A 100 -8.83 -9.58 5.99
C LEU A 100 -9.34 -10.95 6.46
N ALA A 101 -8.46 -11.89 6.80
CA ALA A 101 -8.86 -13.18 7.33
C ALA A 101 -9.59 -13.04 8.68
N THR A 102 -9.16 -12.08 9.50
CA THR A 102 -9.83 -11.75 10.77
C THR A 102 -11.23 -11.23 10.51
N PHE A 103 -11.43 -10.33 9.57
CA PHE A 103 -12.74 -9.80 9.19
C PHE A 103 -13.69 -10.89 8.72
N VAL A 104 -13.22 -11.78 7.86
CA VAL A 104 -14.03 -12.90 7.35
C VAL A 104 -14.50 -13.81 8.49
N VAL A 105 -13.59 -14.23 9.37
CA VAL A 105 -13.95 -15.16 10.45
C VAL A 105 -14.76 -14.47 11.54
N ALA A 106 -14.43 -13.25 11.92
CA ALA A 106 -15.20 -12.48 12.90
C ALA A 106 -16.62 -12.19 12.39
N GLY A 107 -16.75 -11.78 11.14
CA GLY A 107 -18.04 -11.54 10.51
C GLY A 107 -18.87 -12.81 10.37
N ALA A 108 -18.25 -13.97 10.10
CA ALA A 108 -18.95 -15.26 10.07
C ALA A 108 -19.54 -15.64 11.43
N ARG A 109 -18.85 -15.29 12.52
CA ARG A 109 -19.27 -15.58 13.90
C ARG A 109 -20.20 -14.52 14.49
N ALA A 110 -20.28 -13.35 13.88
CA ALA A 110 -21.09 -12.25 14.38
C ALA A 110 -22.58 -12.62 14.37
N LYS A 111 -23.28 -12.30 15.47
CA LYS A 111 -24.74 -12.33 15.56
C LYS A 111 -25.25 -10.96 15.09
N LEU A 112 -25.69 -10.88 13.84
CA LEU A 112 -26.18 -9.64 13.26
C LEU A 112 -27.59 -9.33 13.80
N PRO A 113 -27.86 -8.10 14.27
CA PRO A 113 -29.20 -7.68 14.60
C PRO A 113 -30.10 -7.62 13.36
N PRO A 114 -31.44 -7.73 13.52
CA PRO A 114 -32.36 -7.49 12.41
C PRO A 114 -32.13 -6.12 11.74
N GLY A 115 -32.18 -6.06 10.42
CA GLY A 115 -32.00 -4.84 9.65
C GLY A 115 -30.56 -4.43 9.45
N VAL A 116 -29.58 -5.27 9.80
CA VAL A 116 -28.15 -5.04 9.56
C VAL A 116 -27.61 -6.03 8.53
N ARG A 117 -26.96 -5.50 7.50
CA ARG A 117 -26.16 -6.22 6.51
C ARG A 117 -24.66 -6.00 6.82
N LEU A 118 -23.90 -7.06 6.86
CA LEU A 118 -22.45 -7.05 6.97
C LEU A 118 -21.84 -7.39 5.61
N THR A 119 -20.96 -6.55 5.13
CA THR A 119 -20.19 -6.77 3.90
C THR A 119 -18.70 -6.87 4.25
N VAL A 120 -18.02 -7.94 3.82
CA VAL A 120 -16.57 -8.09 3.90
C VAL A 120 -16.00 -7.97 2.50
N VAL A 121 -14.98 -7.13 2.32
CA VAL A 121 -14.34 -6.91 1.04
C VAL A 121 -12.84 -7.15 1.15
N GLY A 122 -12.32 -8.00 0.25
CA GLY A 122 -10.89 -8.10 -0.04
C GLY A 122 -10.61 -7.33 -1.33
N ALA A 123 -10.20 -6.07 -1.21
CA ALA A 123 -9.94 -5.18 -2.34
C ALA A 123 -8.69 -5.59 -3.11
N VAL A 124 -8.71 -5.35 -4.42
CA VAL A 124 -7.57 -5.57 -5.33
C VAL A 124 -6.83 -4.27 -5.61
N GLU A 125 -5.53 -4.37 -5.93
CA GLU A 125 -4.67 -3.24 -6.33
C GLU A 125 -4.62 -2.10 -5.30
N GLU A 126 -4.58 -2.41 -4.00
CA GLU A 126 -4.37 -1.41 -2.95
C GLU A 126 -2.91 -0.94 -2.95
N GLU A 127 -1.96 -1.85 -3.10
CA GLU A 127 -0.51 -1.62 -3.05
C GLU A 127 0.05 -0.85 -4.26
N VAL A 128 -0.81 -0.39 -5.17
CA VAL A 128 -0.46 0.39 -6.35
C VAL A 128 -1.37 1.60 -6.53
N MET A 129 -0.88 2.61 -7.26
CA MET A 129 -1.55 3.91 -7.44
C MET A 129 -2.96 3.82 -8.05
N SER A 130 -3.27 2.75 -8.77
CA SER A 130 -4.61 2.55 -9.36
C SER A 130 -5.69 2.45 -8.30
N SER A 131 -5.42 1.81 -7.15
CA SER A 131 -6.41 1.50 -6.11
C SER A 131 -7.74 1.03 -6.70
N ARG A 132 -7.68 0.20 -7.75
CA ARG A 132 -8.81 -0.15 -8.62
C ARG A 132 -9.99 -0.69 -7.83
N GLY A 133 -9.71 -1.55 -6.86
CA GLY A 133 -10.74 -2.16 -6.03
C GLY A 133 -11.53 -1.13 -5.22
N ALA A 134 -10.84 -0.26 -4.49
CA ALA A 134 -11.48 0.77 -3.68
C ALA A 134 -12.21 1.82 -4.53
N ARG A 135 -11.63 2.25 -5.66
CA ARG A 135 -12.28 3.19 -6.59
C ARG A 135 -13.57 2.63 -7.18
N HIS A 136 -13.59 1.33 -7.49
CA HIS A 136 -14.80 0.66 -7.97
C HIS A 136 -15.91 0.67 -6.92
N LEU A 137 -15.59 0.35 -5.67
CA LEU A 137 -16.57 0.40 -4.57
C LEU A 137 -17.19 1.80 -4.44
N ILE A 138 -16.36 2.85 -4.44
CA ILE A 138 -16.83 4.25 -4.36
C ILE A 138 -17.72 4.61 -5.56
N ALA A 139 -17.40 4.13 -6.75
CA ALA A 139 -18.13 4.47 -7.96
C ALA A 139 -19.46 3.71 -8.11
N THR A 140 -19.60 2.53 -7.51
CA THR A 140 -20.71 1.61 -7.78
C THR A 140 -21.60 1.29 -6.59
N ARG A 141 -21.20 1.69 -5.36
CA ARG A 141 -21.97 1.42 -4.15
C ARG A 141 -22.35 2.72 -3.43
N GLU A 142 -23.48 2.69 -2.77
CA GLU A 142 -23.80 3.70 -1.76
C GLU A 142 -22.85 3.60 -0.56
N ALA A 143 -22.60 4.73 0.09
CA ALA A 143 -21.76 4.74 1.29
C ALA A 143 -22.42 3.90 2.40
N PRO A 144 -21.72 2.94 3.00
CA PRO A 144 -22.25 2.17 4.12
C PRO A 144 -22.37 3.07 5.38
N ASP A 145 -23.19 2.64 6.35
CA ASP A 145 -23.35 3.37 7.62
C ASP A 145 -22.05 3.39 8.44
N ALA A 146 -21.21 2.36 8.31
CA ALA A 146 -19.89 2.29 8.93
C ALA A 146 -18.93 1.46 8.10
N VAL A 147 -17.66 1.89 8.10
CA VAL A 147 -16.55 1.16 7.49
C VAL A 147 -15.47 0.92 8.53
N VAL A 148 -14.96 -0.30 8.59
CA VAL A 148 -13.73 -0.63 9.33
C VAL A 148 -12.69 -1.06 8.30
N ILE A 149 -11.55 -0.37 8.27
CA ILE A 149 -10.46 -0.65 7.35
C ILE A 149 -9.40 -1.48 8.07
N GLY A 150 -9.06 -2.63 7.48
CA GLY A 150 -8.13 -3.60 8.05
C GLY A 150 -6.73 -3.41 7.52
N GLU A 151 -5.97 -2.57 8.20
CA GLU A 151 -4.56 -2.29 7.94
C GLU A 151 -3.70 -2.66 9.15
N PRO A 152 -2.37 -2.81 9.01
CA PRO A 152 -1.48 -3.11 10.12
C PRO A 152 -1.38 -1.96 11.15
N SER A 153 -2.35 -1.85 12.04
CA SER A 153 -2.45 -0.76 13.03
C SER A 153 -2.33 -1.22 14.49
N GLY A 154 -2.03 -2.50 14.71
CA GLY A 154 -2.16 -3.15 16.03
C GLY A 154 -3.57 -3.69 16.26
N TRP A 155 -3.71 -4.52 17.31
CA TRP A 155 -4.98 -5.18 17.61
C TRP A 155 -5.86 -4.42 18.60
N ASP A 156 -5.29 -3.44 19.30
CA ASP A 156 -5.85 -2.72 20.45
C ASP A 156 -6.01 -1.21 20.21
N GLY A 157 -5.81 -0.76 18.96
CA GLY A 157 -5.87 0.65 18.59
C GLY A 157 -6.70 0.92 17.33
N VAL A 158 -7.05 2.18 17.16
CA VAL A 158 -7.67 2.72 15.94
C VAL A 158 -6.78 3.82 15.40
N VAL A 159 -6.45 3.74 14.11
CA VAL A 159 -5.69 4.80 13.43
C VAL A 159 -6.61 5.99 13.19
N LEU A 160 -6.21 7.17 13.64
CA LEU A 160 -6.98 8.41 13.51
C LEU A 160 -6.58 9.24 12.29
N GLY A 161 -5.53 8.84 11.57
CA GLY A 161 -5.08 9.57 10.37
C GLY A 161 -3.81 8.96 9.78
N TYR A 162 -3.56 9.33 8.54
CA TYR A 162 -2.38 8.92 7.77
C TYR A 162 -1.60 10.15 7.33
N ARG A 163 -0.29 9.97 7.14
CA ARG A 163 0.56 10.99 6.51
C ARG A 163 0.36 10.94 5.00
N GLY A 164 0.44 12.12 4.38
CA GLY A 164 0.51 12.22 2.92
C GLY A 164 1.80 11.58 2.37
N SER A 165 1.84 11.32 1.07
CA SER A 165 3.04 10.87 0.40
C SER A 165 3.13 11.48 -1.00
N VAL A 166 4.38 11.75 -1.43
CA VAL A 166 4.71 12.16 -2.79
C VAL A 166 5.85 11.28 -3.29
N ALA A 167 5.70 10.74 -4.48
CA ALA A 167 6.77 10.05 -5.19
C ALA A 167 7.34 10.99 -6.25
N LEU A 168 8.64 11.24 -6.20
CA LEU A 168 9.37 12.13 -7.10
C LEU A 168 10.39 11.35 -7.92
N GLU A 169 10.52 11.68 -9.19
CA GLU A 169 11.66 11.35 -10.02
C GLU A 169 12.42 12.64 -10.36
N TYR A 170 13.67 12.70 -9.93
CA TYR A 170 14.62 13.74 -10.35
C TYR A 170 15.45 13.19 -11.50
N ARG A 171 15.63 14.00 -12.54
CA ARG A 171 16.44 13.67 -13.71
C ARG A 171 17.34 14.85 -14.07
N VAL A 172 18.61 14.53 -14.35
CA VAL A 172 19.58 15.51 -14.86
C VAL A 172 20.43 14.87 -15.94
N THR A 173 20.71 15.64 -16.99
CA THR A 173 21.59 15.24 -18.09
C THR A 173 22.62 16.35 -18.32
N VAL A 174 23.88 15.97 -18.39
CA VAL A 174 25.00 16.93 -18.64
C VAL A 174 25.92 16.36 -19.71
N PRO A 175 26.60 17.23 -20.50
CA PRO A 175 27.65 16.79 -21.40
C PRO A 175 28.76 16.07 -20.62
N MET A 176 29.35 15.04 -21.22
CA MET A 176 30.54 14.41 -20.64
C MET A 176 31.72 15.34 -20.66
N SER A 177 32.42 15.46 -19.55
CA SER A 177 33.66 16.25 -19.42
C SER A 177 34.85 15.32 -19.10
N HIS A 178 36.06 15.84 -19.23
CA HIS A 178 37.24 15.12 -18.84
C HIS A 178 37.23 14.89 -17.30
N SER A 179 37.65 13.72 -16.86
CA SER A 179 37.65 13.33 -15.44
C SER A 179 38.45 14.24 -14.48
N ALA A 180 39.34 15.09 -15.05
CA ALA A 180 40.08 16.14 -14.33
C ALA A 180 39.48 17.55 -14.56
N GLY A 181 38.33 17.67 -15.21
CA GLY A 181 37.61 18.94 -15.41
C GLY A 181 36.88 19.36 -14.11
N PRO A 182 36.54 20.66 -14.01
CA PRO A 182 35.82 21.20 -12.86
C PRO A 182 34.31 20.96 -12.91
N GLU A 183 33.79 20.48 -14.03
CA GLU A 183 32.35 20.30 -14.24
C GLU A 183 31.82 19.10 -13.43
N ALA A 184 30.70 19.33 -12.76
CA ALA A 184 30.03 18.25 -12.01
C ALA A 184 29.43 17.22 -12.97
N THR A 185 29.57 15.95 -12.63
CA THR A 185 28.92 14.84 -13.32
C THR A 185 27.42 14.80 -13.01
N ALA A 186 26.63 14.14 -13.85
CA ALA A 186 25.21 13.92 -13.58
C ALA A 186 24.97 13.23 -12.22
N ALA A 187 25.84 12.28 -11.86
CA ALA A 187 25.76 11.58 -10.59
C ALA A 187 25.99 12.52 -9.39
N GLU A 188 26.95 13.42 -9.47
CA GLU A 188 27.23 14.43 -8.42
C GLU A 188 26.06 15.40 -8.27
N LEU A 189 25.50 15.89 -9.38
CA LEU A 189 24.32 16.76 -9.35
C LEU A 189 23.09 16.07 -8.72
N ALA A 190 22.88 14.80 -9.00
CA ALA A 190 21.79 14.06 -8.40
C ALA A 190 22.02 13.79 -6.90
N ALA A 191 23.25 13.54 -6.48
CA ALA A 191 23.60 13.41 -5.07
C ALA A 191 23.44 14.75 -4.32
N ASP A 192 23.82 15.87 -4.94
CA ASP A 192 23.64 17.21 -4.39
C ASP A 192 22.16 17.59 -4.27
N PHE A 193 21.35 17.31 -5.30
CA PHE A 193 19.88 17.48 -5.21
C PHE A 193 19.29 16.70 -4.03
N TRP A 194 19.66 15.42 -3.90
CA TRP A 194 19.22 14.60 -2.77
C TRP A 194 19.63 15.20 -1.42
N TYR A 195 20.87 15.66 -1.31
CA TYR A 195 21.36 16.27 -0.07
C TYR A 195 20.58 17.54 0.29
N ARG A 196 20.32 18.43 -0.67
CA ARG A 196 19.56 19.67 -0.48
C ARG A 196 18.11 19.38 -0.09
N LEU A 197 17.46 18.46 -0.79
CA LEU A 197 16.09 18.06 -0.46
C LEU A 197 16.00 17.48 0.95
N ARG A 198 16.92 16.61 1.32
CA ARG A 198 16.99 16.04 2.66
C ARG A 198 17.24 17.09 3.73
N THR A 199 18.08 18.06 3.45
CA THR A 199 18.37 19.19 4.35
C THR A 199 17.11 20.02 4.57
N TRP A 200 16.41 20.38 3.49
CA TRP A 200 15.14 21.10 3.60
C TRP A 200 14.10 20.33 4.45
N CYS A 201 13.96 19.02 4.25
CA CYS A 201 13.07 18.20 5.07
C CYS A 201 13.44 18.22 6.56
N ALA A 202 14.75 18.20 6.85
CA ALA A 202 15.25 18.25 8.22
C ALA A 202 14.99 19.64 8.86
N GLU A 203 15.25 20.72 8.12
CA GLU A 203 14.99 22.11 8.56
C GLU A 203 13.51 22.35 8.81
N TRP A 204 12.64 21.90 7.90
CA TRP A 204 11.19 21.97 8.07
C TRP A 204 10.72 21.25 9.36
N SER A 205 11.39 20.19 9.71
CA SER A 205 11.04 19.33 10.86
C SER A 205 11.74 19.72 12.18
N VAL A 206 12.47 20.83 12.22
CA VAL A 206 13.16 21.30 13.42
C VAL A 206 12.17 21.56 14.56
N GLY A 207 12.47 21.02 15.74
CA GLY A 207 11.61 21.17 16.93
C GLY A 207 10.37 20.29 16.95
N ILE A 208 10.21 19.39 15.98
CA ILE A 208 9.10 18.46 15.93
C ILE A 208 9.57 17.09 16.42
N ASP A 209 9.07 16.63 17.57
CA ASP A 209 9.51 15.38 18.18
C ASP A 209 8.85 14.14 17.57
N HIS A 210 7.57 14.21 17.23
CA HIS A 210 6.81 13.06 16.78
C HIS A 210 6.92 12.87 15.26
N ALA A 211 7.33 11.68 14.79
CA ALA A 211 7.55 11.34 13.39
C ALA A 211 6.34 11.60 12.48
N PHE A 212 5.10 11.46 12.99
CA PHE A 212 3.88 11.72 12.25
C PHE A 212 3.79 13.16 11.72
N HIS A 213 4.40 14.12 12.43
CA HIS A 213 4.38 15.54 12.09
C HIS A 213 5.64 16.00 11.35
N ARG A 214 6.57 15.10 11.01
CA ARG A 214 7.80 15.42 10.27
C ARG A 214 7.64 15.16 8.78
N VAL A 215 8.43 15.88 7.99
CA VAL A 215 8.69 15.53 6.59
C VAL A 215 9.82 14.51 6.54
N GLU A 216 9.56 13.33 6.00
CA GLU A 216 10.57 12.27 5.93
C GLU A 216 10.86 11.88 4.48
N PRO A 217 12.06 12.20 3.98
CA PRO A 217 12.49 11.82 2.65
C PRO A 217 13.14 10.43 2.66
N LYS A 218 12.95 9.68 1.58
CA LYS A 218 13.59 8.39 1.35
C LYS A 218 14.09 8.31 -0.08
N LEU A 219 15.39 8.11 -0.25
CA LEU A 219 16.00 7.82 -1.54
C LEU A 219 15.79 6.33 -1.84
N ASN A 220 14.92 6.03 -2.79
CA ASN A 220 14.58 4.65 -3.18
C ASN A 220 15.53 4.09 -4.24
N ALA A 221 16.02 4.95 -5.13
CA ALA A 221 17.02 4.58 -6.13
C ALA A 221 17.81 5.82 -6.57
N LEU A 222 19.06 5.61 -6.93
CA LEU A 222 19.91 6.57 -7.63
C LEU A 222 20.73 5.80 -8.65
N ASN A 223 20.49 6.07 -9.92
CA ASN A 223 21.18 5.42 -11.02
C ASN A 223 21.83 6.48 -11.91
N SER A 224 23.00 6.19 -12.44
CA SER A 224 23.64 7.02 -13.45
C SER A 224 24.15 6.17 -14.59
N SER A 225 24.15 6.74 -15.79
CA SER A 225 24.65 6.12 -17.01
C SER A 225 25.27 7.18 -17.94
N SER A 226 25.97 6.76 -18.98
CA SER A 226 26.39 7.65 -20.05
C SER A 226 26.34 6.95 -21.41
N ASP A 227 26.14 7.73 -22.46
CA ASP A 227 26.21 7.27 -23.85
C ASP A 227 27.57 7.63 -24.50
N GLY A 228 28.49 8.19 -23.73
CA GLY A 228 29.78 8.67 -24.19
C GLY A 228 29.82 10.15 -24.60
N LEU A 229 28.65 10.78 -24.83
CA LEU A 229 28.51 12.22 -25.11
C LEU A 229 27.85 12.95 -23.93
N TYR A 230 26.87 12.30 -23.32
CA TYR A 230 26.11 12.82 -22.17
C TYR A 230 26.14 11.82 -21.02
N GLY A 231 26.24 12.36 -19.80
CA GLY A 231 25.94 11.64 -18.57
C GLY A 231 24.52 11.92 -18.12
N GLU A 232 23.79 10.92 -17.71
CA GLU A 232 22.46 11.04 -17.13
C GLU A 232 22.44 10.47 -15.72
N ALA A 233 21.67 11.10 -14.83
CA ALA A 233 21.34 10.50 -13.53
C ALA A 233 19.84 10.64 -13.22
N VAL A 234 19.30 9.58 -12.60
CA VAL A 234 17.90 9.51 -12.19
C VAL A 234 17.84 9.10 -10.73
N ALA A 235 17.19 9.91 -9.90
CA ALA A 235 16.91 9.59 -8.51
C ALA A 235 15.41 9.44 -8.30
N ARG A 236 15.00 8.34 -7.63
CA ARG A 236 13.62 8.12 -7.20
C ARG A 236 13.52 8.32 -5.70
N ILE A 237 12.64 9.22 -5.29
CA ILE A 237 12.54 9.70 -3.92
C ILE A 237 11.09 9.64 -3.48
N GLY A 238 10.85 9.08 -2.28
CA GLY A 238 9.58 9.18 -1.59
C GLY A 238 9.64 10.25 -0.51
N LEU A 239 8.59 11.06 -0.38
CA LEU A 239 8.39 11.96 0.75
C LEU A 239 7.17 11.51 1.54
N ARG A 240 7.32 11.34 2.86
CA ARG A 240 6.18 11.24 3.77
C ARG A 240 5.88 12.62 4.32
N LEU A 241 4.63 13.07 4.13
CA LEU A 241 4.21 14.43 4.45
C LEU A 241 3.33 14.45 5.68
N PRO A 242 3.58 15.36 6.65
CA PRO A 242 2.66 15.60 7.75
C PRO A 242 1.39 16.29 7.26
N PRO A 243 0.29 16.27 8.04
CA PRO A 243 -0.94 16.96 7.67
C PRO A 243 -0.80 18.48 7.43
N ALA A 244 0.24 19.10 8.00
CA ALA A 244 0.53 20.52 7.89
C ALA A 244 1.27 20.93 6.61
N LEU A 245 1.67 19.99 5.77
CA LEU A 245 2.37 20.25 4.50
C LEU A 245 1.61 19.60 3.35
N SER A 246 1.12 20.40 2.41
CA SER A 246 0.43 19.88 1.24
C SER A 246 1.40 19.22 0.25
N PRO A 247 0.93 18.24 -0.55
CA PRO A 247 1.72 17.68 -1.63
C PRO A 247 2.22 18.74 -2.62
N GLU A 248 1.38 19.73 -2.94
CA GLU A 248 1.68 20.80 -3.88
C GLU A 248 2.85 21.67 -3.41
N GLU A 249 2.90 22.01 -2.12
CA GLU A 249 4.00 22.77 -1.53
C GLU A 249 5.30 21.97 -1.56
N ALA A 250 5.26 20.69 -1.20
CA ALA A 250 6.44 19.81 -1.24
C ALA A 250 6.98 19.63 -2.67
N ILE A 251 6.09 19.50 -3.66
CA ILE A 251 6.45 19.39 -5.07
C ILE A 251 7.07 20.72 -5.57
N ALA A 252 6.51 21.85 -5.19
CA ALA A 252 7.04 23.16 -5.58
C ALA A 252 8.48 23.35 -5.08
N VAL A 253 8.76 23.00 -3.83
CA VAL A 253 10.13 23.06 -3.29
C VAL A 253 11.07 22.10 -4.02
N ALA A 254 10.66 20.84 -4.23
CA ALA A 254 11.48 19.87 -4.94
C ALA A 254 11.78 20.34 -6.37
N THR A 255 10.81 20.95 -7.06
CA THR A 255 10.98 21.51 -8.41
C THR A 255 11.96 22.69 -8.42
N SER A 256 11.87 23.59 -7.44
CA SER A 256 12.82 24.71 -7.31
C SER A 256 14.24 24.21 -7.10
N LEU A 257 14.45 23.30 -6.14
CA LEU A 257 15.76 22.71 -5.87
C LEU A 257 16.34 21.95 -7.06
N ALA A 258 15.49 21.26 -7.84
CA ALA A 258 15.90 20.58 -9.06
C ALA A 258 16.40 21.56 -10.12
N SER A 259 15.64 22.64 -10.36
CA SER A 259 15.96 23.65 -11.36
C SER A 259 17.27 24.38 -11.07
N GLU A 260 17.56 24.67 -9.81
CA GLU A 260 18.82 25.27 -9.36
C GLU A 260 20.05 24.40 -9.69
N GLY A 261 19.89 23.08 -9.68
CA GLY A 261 20.90 22.09 -10.05
C GLY A 261 20.91 21.71 -11.53
N GLY A 262 20.14 22.41 -12.38
CA GLY A 262 20.05 22.13 -13.81
C GLY A 262 19.28 20.85 -14.17
N GLY A 263 18.55 20.26 -13.23
CA GLY A 263 17.72 19.09 -13.42
C GLY A 263 16.23 19.40 -13.41
N THR A 264 15.42 18.35 -13.50
CA THR A 264 13.95 18.39 -13.39
C THR A 264 13.47 17.42 -12.34
N ALA A 265 12.47 17.82 -11.56
CA ALA A 265 11.74 16.92 -10.67
C ALA A 265 10.29 16.78 -11.15
N THR A 266 9.83 15.54 -11.30
CA THR A 266 8.47 15.21 -11.71
C THR A 266 7.83 14.29 -10.68
N VAL A 267 6.51 14.35 -10.57
CA VAL A 267 5.71 13.42 -9.74
C VAL A 267 5.42 12.17 -10.56
N ASN A 268 5.64 11.01 -9.94
CA ASN A 268 5.33 9.70 -10.53
C ASN A 268 3.98 9.18 -10.05
#